data_64ecfa36c31a5387fe9a765c9a604d5b
#
_entry.id   64ecfa36c31a5387fe9a765c9a604d5b
#
_cell.length_a   1.000
_cell.length_b   1.000
_cell.length_c   1.000
_cell.angle_alpha   90.00
_cell.angle_beta   90.00
_cell.angle_gamma   90.00
#
_symmetry.space_group_name_H-M   'P 1'
#
loop_
_entity.id
_entity.type
_entity.pdbx_description
1 polymer ?
#
loop_
_entity_poly.entity_id
_entity_poly.type
_entity_poly.pdbx_seq_one_letter_code
_entity_poly.pdbx_strand_id
1 'polypeptide(L)'
;MSAPLRLRRRSSLFALGAFLAISTLAHVTSERQSAPPQAASQATAPQSQPKEDSERQHALDVYHAGKFVEAMPLLEKLAADNPSDSVIKEAWAFSVMAYAASLSDADLRKKARVRARSIALEAKKLGDTSYLLQSILLVPEDGSEPAFSDRKEVDDAMKKAEADFVRGDLDKAREGYLRALILDPQNYEAALFTGDVYFKQHIYGSAGEWFARAIQINADRETAYRYWGDALTAMGKTAEAREKYIRAVVAEPYNQRSLMGLNQWARDANIPLNWVRLTDKSKATTTEKGGTITIDSSVQKDDPALAAWLVYSASRLQWQREKFKQEFPNEPKYHHTLREEAESLHLMVSVLSRPENASKLEPSLAALVKIDQAGFLEPFALLNRADSEIAQDYVPYRAAHRDTIYRYFDEFVVPKVQDQPAPAK
;
A
#
# COMPACT_ATOMS: atom_id res chain seq x y z
N MET A 1 -26.37 31.63 -6.01
CA MET A 1 -26.05 31.13 -4.64
C MET A 1 -26.01 29.62 -4.70
N SER A 2 -24.85 29.04 -4.94
CA SER A 2 -24.64 27.60 -5.09
C SER A 2 -23.87 27.13 -3.87
N ALA A 3 -24.48 26.20 -3.12
CA ALA A 3 -23.86 25.62 -1.93
C ALA A 3 -22.72 24.67 -2.32
N PRO A 4 -21.62 24.61 -1.55
CA PRO A 4 -20.52 23.72 -1.84
C PRO A 4 -20.91 22.28 -1.48
N LEU A 5 -20.78 21.36 -2.44
CA LEU A 5 -20.83 19.91 -2.21
C LEU A 5 -19.68 19.53 -1.26
N ARG A 6 -20.03 19.21 -0.02
CA ARG A 6 -19.11 18.54 0.89
C ARG A 6 -18.89 17.11 0.41
N LEU A 7 -17.77 16.85 -0.26
CA LEU A 7 -17.28 15.49 -0.47
C LEU A 7 -16.95 14.88 0.91
N ARG A 8 -17.87 14.10 1.45
CA ARG A 8 -17.58 13.25 2.60
C ARG A 8 -16.62 12.15 2.14
N ARG A 9 -15.38 12.19 2.59
CA ARG A 9 -14.43 11.08 2.50
C ARG A 9 -15.02 9.89 3.26
N ARG A 10 -15.62 8.95 2.55
CA ARG A 10 -15.97 7.63 3.08
C ARG A 10 -14.75 6.71 2.87
N SER A 11 -13.89 6.63 3.87
CA SER A 11 -12.82 5.64 3.92
C SER A 11 -13.44 4.27 4.14
N SER A 12 -13.27 3.37 3.20
CA SER A 12 -13.88 2.04 3.20
C SER A 12 -13.19 1.10 4.17
N LEU A 13 -13.93 0.63 5.13
CA LEU A 13 -13.52 0.01 6.40
C LEU A 13 -13.70 -1.51 6.45
N PHE A 14 -13.69 -2.26 5.36
CA PHE A 14 -14.08 -3.66 5.41
C PHE A 14 -13.03 -4.61 4.85
N ALA A 15 -12.13 -5.08 5.70
CA ALA A 15 -11.26 -6.21 5.40
C ALA A 15 -10.78 -6.98 6.63
N LEU A 16 -11.45 -6.88 7.80
CA LEU A 16 -11.04 -7.65 8.98
C LEU A 16 -11.67 -9.05 9.05
N GLY A 17 -12.78 -9.31 8.39
CA GLY A 17 -13.45 -10.62 8.40
C GLY A 17 -12.82 -11.67 7.49
N ALA A 18 -12.22 -11.27 6.37
CA ALA A 18 -11.66 -12.20 5.37
C ALA A 18 -10.21 -12.67 5.64
N PHE A 19 -9.59 -12.27 6.77
CA PHE A 19 -8.16 -12.50 7.04
C PHE A 19 -7.80 -13.90 7.56
N LEU A 20 -8.76 -14.78 7.79
CA LEU A 20 -8.50 -16.07 8.43
C LEU A 20 -8.28 -17.26 7.49
N ALA A 21 -8.21 -17.06 6.21
CA ALA A 21 -8.03 -18.18 5.30
C ALA A 21 -7.18 -17.82 4.09
N ILE A 22 -5.89 -17.76 4.22
CA ILE A 22 -4.86 -18.16 3.24
C ILE A 22 -3.50 -17.75 3.86
N SER A 23 -2.88 -18.66 4.59
CA SER A 23 -1.45 -18.63 4.89
C SER A 23 -0.92 -20.05 4.81
N THR A 24 -0.70 -20.53 3.61
CA THR A 24 0.32 -21.56 3.39
C THR A 24 1.63 -20.83 3.18
N LEU A 25 2.38 -20.70 4.28
CA LEU A 25 3.75 -20.17 4.25
C LEU A 25 4.68 -21.18 3.59
N ALA A 26 5.24 -20.82 2.45
CA ALA A 26 6.48 -21.42 1.97
C ALA A 26 7.64 -20.87 2.81
N HIS A 27 8.37 -21.76 3.48
CA HIS A 27 9.60 -21.43 4.20
C HIS A 27 10.68 -21.00 3.22
N VAL A 28 11.09 -19.75 3.29
CA VAL A 28 12.33 -19.29 2.67
C VAL A 28 13.40 -19.18 3.75
N THR A 29 14.31 -20.14 3.75
CA THR A 29 15.55 -20.05 4.52
C THR A 29 16.46 -18.99 3.90
N SER A 30 16.69 -17.91 4.64
CA SER A 30 17.67 -16.88 4.29
C SER A 30 19.05 -17.33 4.76
N GLU A 31 19.95 -17.69 3.84
CA GLU A 31 21.38 -17.82 4.10
C GLU A 31 21.99 -16.44 4.34
N ARG A 32 22.52 -16.24 5.54
CA ARG A 32 23.31 -15.07 5.90
C ARG A 32 24.74 -15.23 5.35
N GLN A 33 25.16 -14.37 4.45
CA GLN A 33 26.58 -14.15 4.16
C GLN A 33 27.21 -13.35 5.29
N SER A 34 28.27 -13.90 5.87
CA SER A 34 29.08 -13.35 6.94
C SER A 34 30.03 -12.28 6.44
N ALA A 35 30.01 -11.09 7.03
CA ALA A 35 31.03 -10.05 6.89
C ALA A 35 32.12 -10.23 7.97
N PRO A 36 33.38 -9.82 7.71
CA PRO A 36 34.52 -10.06 8.61
C PRO A 36 34.51 -9.13 9.84
N PRO A 37 35.20 -9.51 10.93
CA PRO A 37 35.12 -8.83 12.22
C PRO A 37 35.93 -7.54 12.27
N GLN A 38 35.33 -6.46 12.72
CA GLN A 38 36.04 -5.27 13.20
C GLN A 38 36.15 -5.30 14.72
N ALA A 39 37.32 -4.85 15.19
CA ALA A 39 37.83 -4.94 16.54
C ALA A 39 36.95 -4.21 17.58
N ALA A 40 36.87 -4.84 18.74
CA ALA A 40 36.15 -4.39 19.91
C ALA A 40 36.73 -3.13 20.56
N SER A 41 35.82 -2.19 20.88
CA SER A 41 36.02 -1.25 21.97
C SER A 41 35.05 -1.63 23.10
N GLN A 42 35.58 -1.98 24.25
CA GLN A 42 34.84 -2.40 25.42
C GLN A 42 34.15 -1.19 26.09
N ALA A 43 32.84 -1.20 26.10
CA ALA A 43 32.05 -0.42 27.05
C ALA A 43 31.05 -1.39 27.69
N THR A 44 31.15 -1.56 28.99
CA THR A 44 30.30 -2.42 29.85
C THR A 44 28.86 -1.97 29.81
N ALA A 45 27.98 -2.80 29.23
CA ALA A 45 26.53 -2.67 29.27
C ALA A 45 25.93 -3.74 30.22
N PRO A 46 24.77 -3.50 30.86
CA PRO A 46 24.19 -4.40 31.86
C PRO A 46 23.68 -5.70 31.24
N GLN A 47 23.88 -6.81 31.93
CA GLN A 47 23.69 -8.20 31.49
C GLN A 47 22.22 -8.68 31.37
N SER A 48 21.23 -7.82 31.17
CA SER A 48 19.80 -8.22 31.03
C SER A 48 19.31 -8.42 29.59
N GLN A 49 20.03 -7.91 28.59
CA GLN A 49 19.60 -7.88 27.17
C GLN A 49 19.36 -9.24 26.48
N PRO A 50 20.13 -10.34 26.69
CA PRO A 50 19.94 -11.57 25.92
C PRO A 50 18.64 -12.31 26.22
N LYS A 51 18.08 -12.17 27.42
CA LYS A 51 16.83 -12.86 27.81
C LYS A 51 15.59 -12.12 27.30
N GLU A 52 15.62 -10.80 27.34
CA GLU A 52 14.55 -9.92 26.85
C GLU A 52 14.39 -10.02 25.33
N ASP A 53 15.51 -10.07 24.59
CA ASP A 53 15.49 -10.30 23.15
C ASP A 53 14.92 -11.67 22.78
N SER A 54 15.20 -12.72 23.58
CA SER A 54 14.64 -14.07 23.38
C SER A 54 13.15 -14.13 23.65
N GLU A 55 12.65 -13.48 24.73
CA GLU A 55 11.21 -13.43 25.04
C GLU A 55 10.45 -12.63 23.95
N ARG A 56 11.03 -11.53 23.50
CA ARG A 56 10.48 -10.70 22.40
C ARG A 56 10.38 -11.49 21.10
N GLN A 57 11.44 -12.18 20.71
CA GLN A 57 11.45 -13.00 19.49
C GLN A 57 10.41 -14.12 19.60
N HIS A 58 10.34 -14.82 20.72
CA HIS A 58 9.35 -15.87 20.94
C HIS A 58 7.91 -15.36 20.80
N ALA A 59 7.57 -14.20 21.37
CA ALA A 59 6.23 -13.63 21.25
C ALA A 59 5.88 -13.28 19.80
N LEU A 60 6.85 -12.72 19.06
CA LEU A 60 6.67 -12.43 17.64
C LEU A 60 6.57 -13.69 16.77
N ASP A 61 7.31 -14.75 17.09
CA ASP A 61 7.21 -16.03 16.38
C ASP A 61 5.81 -16.66 16.56
N VAL A 62 5.26 -16.62 17.78
CA VAL A 62 3.88 -17.07 18.05
C VAL A 62 2.88 -16.21 17.28
N TYR A 63 3.07 -14.90 17.24
CA TYR A 63 2.25 -13.97 16.47
C TYR A 63 2.33 -14.24 14.96
N HIS A 64 3.53 -14.40 14.40
CA HIS A 64 3.75 -14.67 12.97
C HIS A 64 3.25 -16.05 12.56
N ALA A 65 3.19 -17.00 13.50
CA ALA A 65 2.54 -18.30 13.29
C ALA A 65 1.00 -18.22 13.22
N GLY A 66 0.40 -17.00 13.32
CA GLY A 66 -1.04 -16.80 13.30
C GLY A 66 -1.76 -17.15 14.60
N LYS A 67 -1.03 -17.45 15.66
CA LYS A 67 -1.56 -17.82 16.99
C LYS A 67 -1.84 -16.58 17.84
N PHE A 68 -2.66 -15.67 17.32
CA PHE A 68 -2.84 -14.35 17.88
C PHE A 68 -3.34 -14.34 19.33
N VAL A 69 -4.29 -15.25 19.66
CA VAL A 69 -4.84 -15.35 21.02
C VAL A 69 -3.79 -15.85 22.01
N GLU A 70 -2.91 -16.79 21.58
CA GLU A 70 -1.78 -17.25 22.39
C GLU A 70 -0.69 -16.18 22.54
N ALA A 71 -0.45 -15.39 21.50
CA ALA A 71 0.53 -14.30 21.51
C ALA A 71 0.11 -13.13 22.42
N MET A 72 -1.21 -12.89 22.56
CA MET A 72 -1.75 -11.72 23.28
C MET A 72 -1.16 -11.51 24.67
N PRO A 73 -1.13 -12.49 25.60
CA PRO A 73 -0.57 -12.28 26.94
C PRO A 73 0.95 -12.06 26.93
N LEU A 74 1.67 -12.65 25.97
CA LEU A 74 3.12 -12.46 25.81
C LEU A 74 3.43 -11.03 25.37
N LEU A 75 2.68 -10.54 24.37
CA LEU A 75 2.83 -9.20 23.83
C LEU A 75 2.41 -8.13 24.86
N GLU A 76 1.37 -8.39 25.65
CA GLU A 76 0.93 -7.51 26.75
C GLU A 76 2.03 -7.33 27.78
N LYS A 77 2.66 -8.43 28.22
CA LYS A 77 3.79 -8.38 29.16
C LYS A 77 4.96 -7.55 28.60
N LEU A 78 5.36 -7.83 27.34
CA LEU A 78 6.46 -7.13 26.68
C LEU A 78 6.17 -5.62 26.50
N ALA A 79 4.93 -5.26 26.17
CA ALA A 79 4.52 -3.87 26.05
C ALA A 79 4.51 -3.13 27.41
N ALA A 80 4.30 -3.86 28.51
CA ALA A 80 4.42 -3.31 29.86
C ALA A 80 5.88 -3.15 30.28
N ASP A 81 6.74 -4.13 29.94
CA ASP A 81 8.18 -4.10 30.26
C ASP A 81 8.91 -3.04 29.41
N ASN A 82 8.55 -2.87 28.13
CA ASN A 82 9.07 -1.83 27.23
C ASN A 82 7.94 -1.01 26.58
N PRO A 83 7.43 0.04 27.23
CA PRO A 83 6.33 0.86 26.72
C PRO A 83 6.63 1.63 25.42
N SER A 84 7.89 1.73 25.02
CA SER A 84 8.33 2.44 23.81
C SER A 84 8.41 1.55 22.56
N ASP A 85 8.23 0.23 22.67
CA ASP A 85 8.27 -0.69 21.51
C ASP A 85 6.94 -0.64 20.73
N SER A 86 6.92 0.16 19.67
CA SER A 86 5.75 0.32 18.80
C SER A 86 5.37 -0.96 18.06
N VAL A 87 6.35 -1.81 17.71
CA VAL A 87 6.13 -3.08 16.99
C VAL A 87 5.40 -4.08 17.88
N ILE A 88 5.79 -4.19 19.14
CA ILE A 88 5.10 -5.04 20.12
C ILE A 88 3.68 -4.52 20.37
N LYS A 89 3.50 -3.21 20.49
CA LYS A 89 2.15 -2.62 20.64
C LYS A 89 1.26 -2.85 19.45
N GLU A 90 1.77 -2.75 18.23
CA GLU A 90 1.00 -3.07 17.01
C GLU A 90 0.56 -4.54 17.01
N ALA A 91 1.51 -5.46 17.22
CA ALA A 91 1.21 -6.89 17.28
C ALA A 91 0.21 -7.23 18.39
N TRP A 92 0.31 -6.57 19.54
CA TRP A 92 -0.65 -6.71 20.65
C TRP A 92 -2.03 -6.21 20.28
N ALA A 93 -2.14 -4.99 19.69
CA ALA A 93 -3.41 -4.44 19.24
C ALA A 93 -4.12 -5.38 18.26
N PHE A 94 -3.37 -5.94 17.30
CA PHE A 94 -3.92 -6.90 16.36
C PHE A 94 -4.34 -8.21 17.02
N SER A 95 -3.57 -8.73 17.96
CA SER A 95 -3.91 -9.93 18.72
C SER A 95 -5.20 -9.75 19.53
N VAL A 96 -5.42 -8.56 20.12
CA VAL A 96 -6.67 -8.20 20.81
C VAL A 96 -7.84 -8.11 19.80
N MET A 97 -7.62 -7.62 18.58
CA MET A 97 -8.64 -7.64 17.51
C MET A 97 -9.01 -9.06 17.11
N ALA A 98 -8.04 -9.95 16.95
CA ALA A 98 -8.29 -11.36 16.67
C ALA A 98 -9.06 -12.05 17.81
N TYR A 99 -8.70 -11.76 19.05
CA TYR A 99 -9.46 -12.20 20.22
C TYR A 99 -10.90 -11.69 20.19
N ALA A 100 -11.13 -10.40 19.90
CA ALA A 100 -12.48 -9.85 19.76
C ALA A 100 -13.31 -10.63 18.73
N ALA A 101 -12.71 -11.01 17.59
CA ALA A 101 -13.38 -11.78 16.55
C ALA A 101 -13.78 -13.21 17.00
N SER A 102 -13.08 -13.81 17.97
CA SER A 102 -13.36 -15.13 18.50
C SER A 102 -14.48 -15.17 19.54
N LEU A 103 -14.89 -13.99 20.09
CA LEU A 103 -15.91 -13.93 21.12
C LEU A 103 -17.32 -14.02 20.53
N SER A 104 -18.20 -14.80 21.17
CA SER A 104 -19.63 -14.87 20.83
C SER A 104 -20.44 -13.71 21.42
N ASP A 105 -20.03 -13.18 22.57
CA ASP A 105 -20.70 -12.09 23.27
C ASP A 105 -20.41 -10.74 22.60
N ALA A 106 -21.47 -10.00 22.25
CA ALA A 106 -21.37 -8.73 21.53
C ALA A 106 -20.74 -7.60 22.36
N ASP A 107 -21.03 -7.55 23.67
CA ASP A 107 -20.49 -6.53 24.57
C ASP A 107 -19.01 -6.77 24.86
N LEU A 108 -18.62 -8.04 25.03
CA LEU A 108 -17.21 -8.40 25.18
C LEU A 108 -16.42 -8.10 23.89
N ARG A 109 -16.99 -8.42 22.71
CA ARG A 109 -16.39 -8.02 21.42
C ARG A 109 -16.17 -6.51 21.33
N LYS A 110 -17.19 -5.74 21.68
CA LYS A 110 -17.15 -4.28 21.68
C LYS A 110 -16.03 -3.75 22.60
N LYS A 111 -15.95 -4.25 23.84
CA LYS A 111 -14.90 -3.89 24.81
C LYS A 111 -13.50 -4.25 24.29
N ALA A 112 -13.34 -5.43 23.70
CA ALA A 112 -12.06 -5.85 23.17
C ALA A 112 -11.61 -4.97 21.99
N ARG A 113 -12.52 -4.55 21.10
CA ARG A 113 -12.21 -3.61 20.01
C ARG A 113 -11.79 -2.23 20.52
N VAL A 114 -12.47 -1.70 21.54
CA VAL A 114 -12.06 -0.44 22.19
C VAL A 114 -10.65 -0.56 22.74
N ARG A 115 -10.34 -1.69 23.41
CA ARG A 115 -8.99 -1.95 23.93
C ARG A 115 -7.95 -2.00 22.81
N ALA A 116 -8.21 -2.74 21.73
CA ALA A 116 -7.31 -2.83 20.57
C ALA A 116 -7.03 -1.45 19.97
N ARG A 117 -8.08 -0.63 19.78
CA ARG A 117 -7.96 0.74 19.27
C ARG A 117 -7.13 1.63 20.21
N SER A 118 -7.28 1.49 21.54
CA SER A 118 -6.48 2.23 22.51
C SER A 118 -4.99 1.90 22.39
N ILE A 119 -4.64 0.61 22.32
CA ILE A 119 -3.26 0.15 22.15
C ILE A 119 -2.68 0.66 20.82
N ALA A 120 -3.48 0.61 19.73
CA ALA A 120 -3.08 1.11 18.45
C ALA A 120 -2.82 2.63 18.45
N LEU A 121 -3.58 3.42 19.21
CA LEU A 121 -3.33 4.85 19.40
C LEU A 121 -1.99 5.11 20.11
N GLU A 122 -1.60 4.24 21.05
CA GLU A 122 -0.30 4.33 21.71
C GLU A 122 0.85 4.03 20.74
N ALA A 123 0.74 2.96 19.93
CA ALA A 123 1.72 2.65 18.90
C ALA A 123 1.87 3.79 17.87
N LYS A 124 0.75 4.42 17.48
CA LYS A 124 0.77 5.61 16.59
C LYS A 124 1.52 6.78 17.21
N LYS A 125 1.36 7.05 18.51
CA LYS A 125 2.10 8.10 19.21
C LYS A 125 3.60 7.84 19.24
N LEU A 126 4.03 6.58 19.15
CA LEU A 126 5.42 6.16 19.07
C LEU A 126 5.98 6.21 17.63
N GLY A 127 5.19 6.69 16.66
CA GLY A 127 5.62 6.87 15.28
C GLY A 127 5.27 5.71 14.35
N ASP A 128 4.51 4.72 14.81
CA ASP A 128 4.03 3.64 13.93
C ASP A 128 3.00 4.18 12.93
N THR A 129 3.26 3.97 11.64
CA THR A 129 2.41 4.37 10.52
C THR A 129 1.99 3.17 9.67
N SER A 130 2.15 1.96 10.18
CA SER A 130 1.86 0.71 9.45
C SER A 130 0.40 0.66 8.98
N TYR A 131 0.19 -0.06 7.87
CA TYR A 131 -1.16 -0.30 7.35
C TYR A 131 -2.03 -1.06 8.37
N LEU A 132 -1.44 -2.02 9.09
CA LEU A 132 -2.14 -2.81 10.10
C LEU A 132 -2.68 -1.92 11.22
N LEU A 133 -1.83 -1.04 11.72
CA LEU A 133 -2.21 -0.04 12.71
C LEU A 133 -3.35 0.85 12.20
N GLN A 134 -3.22 1.37 10.98
CA GLN A 134 -4.25 2.21 10.37
C GLN A 134 -5.60 1.47 10.29
N SER A 135 -5.59 0.18 9.95
CA SER A 135 -6.81 -0.63 9.88
C SER A 135 -7.49 -0.80 11.23
N ILE A 136 -6.72 -0.97 12.31
CA ILE A 136 -7.27 -1.07 13.67
C ILE A 136 -7.87 0.27 14.12
N LEU A 137 -7.23 1.38 13.76
CA LEU A 137 -7.71 2.73 14.11
C LEU A 137 -9.01 3.12 13.40
N LEU A 138 -9.41 2.39 12.37
CA LEU A 138 -10.70 2.57 11.72
C LEU A 138 -11.88 2.02 12.54
N VAL A 139 -11.64 1.19 13.53
CA VAL A 139 -12.68 0.75 14.47
C VAL A 139 -13.30 1.98 15.16
N PRO A 140 -14.64 2.10 15.22
CA PRO A 140 -15.30 3.20 15.92
C PRO A 140 -14.84 3.32 17.38
N GLU A 141 -14.85 4.54 17.92
CA GLU A 141 -14.38 4.80 19.31
C GLU A 141 -15.15 4.03 20.37
N ASP A 142 -16.42 3.78 20.09
CA ASP A 142 -17.29 3.00 20.97
C ASP A 142 -17.14 1.48 20.78
N GLY A 143 -16.24 1.02 19.89
CA GLY A 143 -15.98 -0.39 19.59
C GLY A 143 -17.09 -1.10 18.81
N SER A 144 -18.07 -0.37 18.28
CA SER A 144 -19.12 -0.95 17.44
C SER A 144 -18.54 -1.54 16.15
N GLU A 145 -19.27 -2.44 15.51
CA GLU A 145 -18.91 -2.91 14.19
C GLU A 145 -19.19 -1.81 13.18
N PRO A 146 -18.23 -1.57 12.26
CA PRO A 146 -18.52 -0.69 11.14
C PRO A 146 -19.74 -1.20 10.38
N ALA A 147 -20.63 -0.28 9.99
CA ALA A 147 -21.80 -0.65 9.23
C ALA A 147 -21.46 -0.82 7.75
N PHE A 148 -21.99 -1.86 7.09
CA PHE A 148 -21.87 -2.07 5.63
C PHE A 148 -22.73 -1.06 4.85
N SER A 149 -23.73 -0.46 5.51
CA SER A 149 -24.60 0.53 4.93
C SER A 149 -25.24 1.40 6.01
N ASP A 150 -25.59 2.65 5.66
CA ASP A 150 -26.42 3.52 6.52
C ASP A 150 -27.88 3.03 6.59
N ARG A 151 -28.28 2.14 5.67
CA ARG A 151 -29.60 1.51 5.64
C ARG A 151 -29.58 0.22 6.47
N LYS A 152 -30.37 0.23 7.55
CA LYS A 152 -30.38 -0.88 8.52
C LYS A 152 -30.65 -2.25 7.88
N GLU A 153 -31.60 -2.33 6.93
CA GLU A 153 -31.96 -3.60 6.28
C GLU A 153 -30.81 -4.16 5.44
N VAL A 154 -30.03 -3.29 4.81
CA VAL A 154 -28.82 -3.67 4.04
C VAL A 154 -27.72 -4.12 4.98
N ASP A 155 -27.47 -3.36 6.05
CA ASP A 155 -26.47 -3.67 7.07
C ASP A 155 -26.75 -5.01 7.76
N ASP A 156 -28.01 -5.25 8.16
CA ASP A 156 -28.43 -6.51 8.79
C ASP A 156 -28.26 -7.71 7.83
N ALA A 157 -28.61 -7.52 6.53
CA ALA A 157 -28.43 -8.56 5.51
C ALA A 157 -26.95 -8.90 5.31
N MET A 158 -26.09 -7.88 5.24
CA MET A 158 -24.64 -8.03 5.10
C MET A 158 -24.02 -8.73 6.33
N LYS A 159 -24.34 -8.28 7.55
CA LYS A 159 -23.83 -8.89 8.78
C LYS A 159 -24.23 -10.35 8.93
N LYS A 160 -25.46 -10.67 8.55
CA LYS A 160 -25.91 -12.08 8.54
C LYS A 160 -25.13 -12.91 7.51
N ALA A 161 -24.97 -12.38 6.29
CA ALA A 161 -24.24 -13.05 5.23
C ALA A 161 -22.77 -13.28 5.61
N GLU A 162 -22.10 -12.30 6.25
CA GLU A 162 -20.75 -12.44 6.80
C GLU A 162 -20.67 -13.56 7.85
N ALA A 163 -21.64 -13.62 8.76
CA ALA A 163 -21.67 -14.67 9.75
C ALA A 163 -21.87 -16.06 9.11
N ASP A 164 -22.67 -16.18 8.05
CA ASP A 164 -22.84 -17.41 7.27
C ASP A 164 -21.53 -17.76 6.54
N PHE A 165 -20.86 -16.79 5.93
CA PHE A 165 -19.57 -16.96 5.26
C PHE A 165 -18.45 -17.48 6.20
N VAL A 166 -18.34 -16.89 7.38
CA VAL A 166 -17.35 -17.31 8.40
C VAL A 166 -17.63 -18.74 8.88
N ARG A 167 -18.89 -19.17 8.97
CA ARG A 167 -19.24 -20.56 9.31
C ARG A 167 -19.01 -21.56 8.17
N GLY A 168 -18.73 -21.07 6.94
CA GLY A 168 -18.60 -21.90 5.75
C GLY A 168 -19.91 -22.22 5.07
N ASP A 169 -21.02 -21.62 5.50
CA ASP A 169 -22.36 -21.75 4.87
C ASP A 169 -22.42 -20.89 3.59
N LEU A 170 -21.58 -21.21 2.59
CA LEU A 170 -21.33 -20.37 1.43
C LEU A 170 -22.58 -20.03 0.62
N ASP A 171 -23.53 -20.95 0.49
CA ASP A 171 -24.79 -20.69 -0.24
C ASP A 171 -25.67 -19.69 0.49
N LYS A 172 -25.79 -19.79 1.83
CA LYS A 172 -26.55 -18.82 2.63
C LYS A 172 -25.86 -17.45 2.63
N ALA A 173 -24.53 -17.42 2.67
CA ALA A 173 -23.76 -16.19 2.56
C ALA A 173 -24.07 -15.49 1.23
N ARG A 174 -24.01 -16.23 0.10
CA ARG A 174 -24.34 -15.71 -1.23
C ARG A 174 -25.77 -15.15 -1.28
N GLU A 175 -26.76 -15.89 -0.79
CA GLU A 175 -28.15 -15.42 -0.73
C GLU A 175 -28.28 -14.11 0.05
N GLY A 176 -27.57 -14.00 1.17
CA GLY A 176 -27.55 -12.80 2.00
C GLY A 176 -26.92 -11.59 1.29
N TYR A 177 -25.77 -11.76 0.62
CA TYR A 177 -25.15 -10.69 -0.17
C TYR A 177 -26.01 -10.27 -1.37
N LEU A 178 -26.61 -11.22 -2.08
CA LEU A 178 -27.56 -10.94 -3.17
C LEU A 178 -28.79 -10.19 -2.66
N ARG A 179 -29.30 -10.53 -1.47
CA ARG A 179 -30.39 -9.75 -0.83
C ARG A 179 -29.96 -8.32 -0.54
N ALA A 180 -28.74 -8.11 -0.04
CA ALA A 180 -28.19 -6.76 0.17
C ALA A 180 -28.13 -5.97 -1.14
N LEU A 181 -27.74 -6.60 -2.27
CA LEU A 181 -27.74 -5.98 -3.60
C LEU A 181 -29.13 -5.69 -4.16
N ILE A 182 -30.14 -6.49 -3.83
CA ILE A 182 -31.53 -6.16 -4.18
C ILE A 182 -31.99 -4.91 -3.44
N LEU A 183 -31.61 -4.78 -2.17
CA LEU A 183 -31.93 -3.62 -1.34
C LEU A 183 -31.11 -2.37 -1.73
N ASP A 184 -29.82 -2.56 -2.04
CA ASP A 184 -28.90 -1.51 -2.45
C ASP A 184 -28.00 -1.98 -3.61
N PRO A 185 -28.40 -1.74 -4.88
CA PRO A 185 -27.65 -2.18 -6.05
C PRO A 185 -26.26 -1.52 -6.21
N GLN A 186 -25.96 -0.48 -5.41
CA GLN A 186 -24.67 0.21 -5.39
C GLN A 186 -23.80 -0.20 -4.19
N ASN A 187 -24.16 -1.25 -3.47
CA ASN A 187 -23.35 -1.77 -2.39
C ASN A 187 -22.13 -2.52 -2.94
N TYR A 188 -20.97 -1.88 -2.88
CA TYR A 188 -19.69 -2.42 -3.37
C TYR A 188 -19.31 -3.71 -2.63
N GLU A 189 -19.43 -3.72 -1.30
CA GLU A 189 -19.07 -4.85 -0.46
C GLU A 189 -19.94 -6.08 -0.78
N ALA A 190 -21.21 -5.90 -0.99
CA ALA A 190 -22.09 -7.00 -1.34
C ALA A 190 -21.72 -7.65 -2.68
N ALA A 191 -21.35 -6.83 -3.68
CA ALA A 191 -20.86 -7.36 -4.96
C ALA A 191 -19.50 -8.07 -4.79
N LEU A 192 -18.56 -7.45 -4.08
CA LEU A 192 -17.24 -8.00 -3.81
C LEU A 192 -17.34 -9.36 -3.10
N PHE A 193 -18.11 -9.45 -2.01
CA PHE A 193 -18.24 -10.66 -1.19
C PHE A 193 -19.03 -11.77 -1.88
N THR A 194 -19.95 -11.42 -2.78
CA THR A 194 -20.53 -12.42 -3.67
C THR A 194 -19.45 -13.07 -4.56
N GLY A 195 -18.53 -12.26 -5.09
CA GLY A 195 -17.35 -12.76 -5.81
C GLY A 195 -16.46 -13.66 -4.95
N ASP A 196 -16.26 -13.30 -3.68
CA ASP A 196 -15.45 -14.10 -2.73
C ASP A 196 -16.08 -15.45 -2.44
N VAL A 197 -17.42 -15.54 -2.37
CA VAL A 197 -18.12 -16.83 -2.23
C VAL A 197 -17.81 -17.73 -3.42
N TYR A 198 -17.97 -17.23 -4.65
CA TYR A 198 -17.67 -18.00 -5.85
C TYR A 198 -16.18 -18.38 -5.93
N PHE A 199 -15.28 -17.48 -5.53
CA PHE A 199 -13.85 -17.78 -5.46
C PHE A 199 -13.55 -18.93 -4.50
N LYS A 200 -14.13 -18.91 -3.30
CA LYS A 200 -14.01 -20.01 -2.33
C LYS A 200 -14.58 -21.33 -2.81
N GLN A 201 -15.61 -21.29 -3.66
CA GLN A 201 -16.19 -22.45 -4.33
C GLN A 201 -15.39 -22.90 -5.55
N HIS A 202 -14.24 -22.25 -5.86
CA HIS A 202 -13.43 -22.46 -7.07
C HIS A 202 -14.16 -22.21 -8.40
N ILE A 203 -15.25 -21.43 -8.38
CA ILE A 203 -16.02 -21.02 -9.56
C ILE A 203 -15.47 -19.67 -10.06
N TYR A 204 -14.21 -19.68 -10.47
CA TYR A 204 -13.45 -18.46 -10.74
C TYR A 204 -14.04 -17.56 -11.84
N GLY A 205 -14.72 -18.13 -12.84
CA GLY A 205 -15.41 -17.34 -13.87
C GLY A 205 -16.49 -16.43 -13.27
N SER A 206 -17.39 -17.01 -12.48
CA SER A 206 -18.45 -16.24 -11.79
C SER A 206 -17.86 -15.28 -10.75
N ALA A 207 -16.78 -15.65 -10.06
CA ALA A 207 -16.07 -14.73 -9.17
C ALA A 207 -15.62 -13.47 -9.94
N GLY A 208 -15.03 -13.64 -11.13
CA GLY A 208 -14.61 -12.54 -12.00
C GLY A 208 -15.77 -11.62 -12.43
N GLU A 209 -16.94 -12.17 -12.74
CA GLU A 209 -18.14 -11.40 -13.08
C GLU A 209 -18.58 -10.50 -11.91
N TRP A 210 -18.57 -11.03 -10.70
CA TRP A 210 -18.94 -10.27 -9.50
C TRP A 210 -17.89 -9.25 -9.10
N PHE A 211 -16.60 -9.54 -9.26
CA PHE A 211 -15.54 -8.54 -9.10
C PHE A 211 -15.66 -7.43 -10.15
N ALA A 212 -16.01 -7.76 -11.41
CA ALA A 212 -16.31 -6.76 -12.42
C ALA A 212 -17.49 -5.86 -12.01
N ARG A 213 -18.54 -6.45 -11.40
CA ARG A 213 -19.67 -5.68 -10.88
C ARG A 213 -19.24 -4.74 -9.75
N ALA A 214 -18.41 -5.18 -8.81
CA ALA A 214 -17.86 -4.35 -7.76
C ALA A 214 -17.05 -3.17 -8.35
N ILE A 215 -16.23 -3.42 -9.38
CA ILE A 215 -15.48 -2.39 -10.10
C ILE A 215 -16.39 -1.36 -10.77
N GLN A 216 -17.50 -1.80 -11.38
CA GLN A 216 -18.51 -0.88 -11.95
C GLN A 216 -19.11 0.05 -10.90
N ILE A 217 -19.30 -0.44 -9.68
CA ILE A 217 -19.81 0.36 -8.56
C ILE A 217 -18.74 1.34 -8.07
N ASN A 218 -17.53 0.88 -7.91
CA ASN A 218 -16.41 1.74 -7.48
C ASN A 218 -15.07 1.27 -8.07
N ALA A 219 -14.65 1.91 -9.15
CA ALA A 219 -13.39 1.62 -9.84
C ALA A 219 -12.14 2.15 -9.10
N ASP A 220 -12.31 2.93 -8.03
CA ASP A 220 -11.22 3.56 -7.29
C ASP A 220 -10.67 2.69 -6.15
N ARG A 221 -11.19 1.48 -5.99
CA ARG A 221 -10.77 0.51 -4.96
C ARG A 221 -9.99 -0.63 -5.57
N GLU A 222 -8.82 -0.94 -4.97
CA GLU A 222 -7.90 -1.97 -5.45
C GLU A 222 -8.44 -3.39 -5.32
N THR A 223 -9.25 -3.64 -4.27
CA THR A 223 -9.56 -5.00 -3.78
C THR A 223 -10.23 -5.86 -4.85
N ALA A 224 -11.24 -5.33 -5.55
CA ALA A 224 -11.95 -6.09 -6.58
C ALA A 224 -11.04 -6.43 -7.77
N TYR A 225 -10.14 -5.52 -8.15
CA TYR A 225 -9.16 -5.80 -9.21
C TYR A 225 -8.18 -6.89 -8.77
N ARG A 226 -7.62 -6.79 -7.56
CA ARG A 226 -6.67 -7.76 -7.04
C ARG A 226 -7.31 -9.15 -6.94
N TYR A 227 -8.50 -9.27 -6.36
CA TYR A 227 -9.23 -10.54 -6.25
C TYR A 227 -9.59 -11.13 -7.62
N TRP A 228 -9.92 -10.27 -8.60
CA TRP A 228 -10.09 -10.74 -9.98
C TRP A 228 -8.77 -11.24 -10.57
N GLY A 229 -7.66 -10.56 -10.29
CA GLY A 229 -6.31 -11.03 -10.62
C GLY A 229 -6.01 -12.41 -10.03
N ASP A 230 -6.35 -12.63 -8.75
CA ASP A 230 -6.19 -13.92 -8.07
C ASP A 230 -7.03 -15.02 -8.75
N ALA A 231 -8.29 -14.73 -9.11
CA ALA A 231 -9.17 -15.67 -9.82
C ALA A 231 -8.62 -16.03 -11.21
N LEU A 232 -8.12 -15.06 -11.97
CA LEU A 232 -7.50 -15.28 -13.28
C LEU A 232 -6.20 -16.07 -13.17
N THR A 233 -5.39 -15.80 -12.16
CA THR A 233 -4.17 -16.58 -11.87
C THR A 233 -4.50 -18.03 -11.57
N ALA A 234 -5.53 -18.29 -10.75
CA ALA A 234 -6.00 -19.65 -10.48
C ALA A 234 -6.53 -20.39 -11.73
N MET A 235 -6.95 -19.64 -12.77
CA MET A 235 -7.35 -20.17 -14.08
C MET A 235 -6.18 -20.34 -15.06
N GLY A 236 -4.95 -19.95 -14.69
CA GLY A 236 -3.80 -19.94 -15.60
C GLY A 236 -3.79 -18.79 -16.62
N LYS A 237 -4.70 -17.82 -16.48
CA LYS A 237 -4.86 -16.65 -17.37
C LYS A 237 -3.91 -15.52 -16.99
N THR A 238 -2.62 -15.77 -17.12
CA THR A 238 -1.56 -14.89 -16.61
C THR A 238 -1.60 -13.49 -17.24
N ALA A 239 -1.88 -13.40 -18.54
CA ALA A 239 -1.94 -12.11 -19.24
C ALA A 239 -3.13 -11.25 -18.78
N GLU A 240 -4.31 -11.87 -18.59
CA GLU A 240 -5.48 -11.18 -18.07
C GLU A 240 -5.29 -10.76 -16.57
N ALA A 241 -4.66 -11.64 -15.77
CA ALA A 241 -4.32 -11.35 -14.37
C ALA A 241 -3.38 -10.15 -14.26
N ARG A 242 -2.36 -10.06 -15.12
CA ARG A 242 -1.45 -8.90 -15.22
C ARG A 242 -2.21 -7.57 -15.30
N GLU A 243 -3.19 -7.51 -16.20
CA GLU A 243 -4.01 -6.29 -16.35
C GLU A 243 -4.70 -5.92 -15.02
N LYS A 244 -5.28 -6.92 -14.34
CA LYS A 244 -6.04 -6.66 -13.11
C LYS A 244 -5.13 -6.19 -11.96
N TYR A 245 -3.95 -6.79 -11.79
CA TYR A 245 -2.99 -6.33 -10.79
C TYR A 245 -2.45 -4.92 -11.08
N ILE A 246 -2.18 -4.58 -12.34
CA ILE A 246 -1.84 -3.20 -12.71
C ILE A 246 -2.98 -2.25 -12.34
N ARG A 247 -4.22 -2.58 -12.69
CA ARG A 247 -5.39 -1.75 -12.36
C ARG A 247 -5.64 -1.62 -10.85
N ALA A 248 -5.29 -2.64 -10.06
CA ALA A 248 -5.32 -2.55 -8.61
C ALA A 248 -4.34 -1.48 -8.10
N VAL A 249 -3.11 -1.46 -8.60
CA VAL A 249 -2.13 -0.42 -8.24
C VAL A 249 -2.56 0.95 -8.75
N VAL A 250 -3.12 1.05 -9.95
CA VAL A 250 -3.69 2.31 -10.48
C VAL A 250 -4.88 2.80 -9.65
N ALA A 251 -5.65 1.92 -9.06
CA ALA A 251 -6.75 2.33 -8.17
C ALA A 251 -6.22 2.93 -6.84
N GLU A 252 -5.27 2.26 -6.19
CA GLU A 252 -4.74 2.66 -4.88
C GLU A 252 -3.23 2.34 -4.78
N PRO A 253 -2.32 3.18 -5.35
CA PRO A 253 -0.89 2.88 -5.43
C PRO A 253 -0.18 2.88 -4.08
N TYR A 254 -0.69 3.65 -3.12
CA TYR A 254 -0.13 3.75 -1.77
C TYR A 254 -0.76 2.75 -0.78
N ASN A 255 -1.67 1.91 -1.25
CA ASN A 255 -2.16 0.77 -0.51
C ASN A 255 -1.16 -0.40 -0.68
N GLN A 256 -0.53 -0.82 0.40
CA GLN A 256 0.47 -1.90 0.34
C GLN A 256 -0.07 -3.19 -0.29
N ARG A 257 -1.36 -3.48 -0.15
CA ARG A 257 -1.97 -4.71 -0.70
C ARG A 257 -1.96 -4.73 -2.22
N SER A 258 -2.19 -3.59 -2.88
CA SER A 258 -2.14 -3.50 -4.35
C SER A 258 -0.75 -3.83 -4.88
N LEU A 259 0.29 -3.25 -4.25
CA LEU A 259 1.69 -3.54 -4.61
C LEU A 259 2.10 -4.96 -4.23
N MET A 260 1.68 -5.47 -3.06
CA MET A 260 1.94 -6.85 -2.66
C MET A 260 1.32 -7.85 -3.63
N GLY A 261 0.07 -7.62 -4.07
CA GLY A 261 -0.60 -8.47 -5.07
C GLY A 261 0.16 -8.51 -6.39
N LEU A 262 0.52 -7.34 -6.93
CA LEU A 262 1.33 -7.25 -8.15
C LEU A 262 2.68 -7.94 -8.01
N ASN A 263 3.40 -7.69 -6.91
CA ASN A 263 4.71 -8.28 -6.65
C ASN A 263 4.63 -9.81 -6.45
N GLN A 264 3.58 -10.31 -5.77
CA GLN A 264 3.39 -11.75 -5.58
C GLN A 264 3.11 -12.43 -6.91
N TRP A 265 2.15 -11.91 -7.69
CA TRP A 265 1.86 -12.42 -9.04
C TRP A 265 3.13 -12.44 -9.92
N ALA A 266 3.91 -11.36 -9.91
CA ALA A 266 5.13 -11.28 -10.71
C ALA A 266 6.17 -12.33 -10.29
N ARG A 267 6.35 -12.56 -8.98
CA ARG A 267 7.24 -13.61 -8.47
C ARG A 267 6.78 -15.01 -8.88
N ASP A 268 5.49 -15.30 -8.70
CA ASP A 268 4.92 -16.62 -9.00
C ASP A 268 4.99 -16.94 -10.50
N ALA A 269 4.87 -15.92 -11.34
CA ALA A 269 5.02 -16.02 -12.79
C ALA A 269 6.48 -15.89 -13.27
N ASN A 270 7.43 -15.70 -12.35
CA ASN A 270 8.86 -15.45 -12.66
C ASN A 270 9.08 -14.27 -13.62
N ILE A 271 8.37 -13.16 -13.38
CA ILE A 271 8.42 -11.94 -14.18
C ILE A 271 9.17 -10.86 -13.41
N PRO A 272 10.33 -10.37 -13.92
CA PRO A 272 11.02 -9.24 -13.28
C PRO A 272 10.26 -7.94 -13.52
N LEU A 273 9.93 -7.20 -12.47
CA LEU A 273 9.36 -5.86 -12.58
C LEU A 273 10.47 -4.82 -12.79
N ASN A 274 10.29 -3.94 -13.77
CA ASN A 274 11.27 -2.94 -14.19
C ASN A 274 11.09 -1.61 -13.44
N TRP A 275 11.20 -1.61 -12.11
CA TRP A 275 11.12 -0.39 -11.33
C TRP A 275 12.35 0.49 -11.55
N VAL A 276 12.13 1.71 -12.05
CA VAL A 276 13.21 2.71 -12.17
C VAL A 276 13.38 3.43 -10.84
N ARG A 277 14.52 3.24 -10.20
CA ARG A 277 14.87 3.90 -8.94
C ARG A 277 15.95 4.94 -9.20
N LEU A 278 15.64 6.19 -8.89
CA LEU A 278 16.62 7.26 -8.89
C LEU A 278 17.14 7.46 -7.47
N THR A 279 18.47 7.49 -7.33
CA THR A 279 19.13 7.91 -6.10
C THR A 279 19.50 9.38 -6.23
N ASP A 280 18.97 10.22 -5.35
CA ASP A 280 19.26 11.65 -5.38
C ASP A 280 20.74 11.90 -5.13
N LYS A 281 21.36 12.60 -6.08
CA LYS A 281 22.77 12.98 -6.02
C LYS A 281 22.95 14.45 -5.70
N SER A 282 21.86 15.17 -5.42
CA SER A 282 21.87 16.57 -5.02
C SER A 282 20.77 16.86 -4.01
N LYS A 283 20.99 17.87 -3.18
CA LYS A 283 20.01 18.37 -2.21
C LYS A 283 19.94 19.88 -2.30
N ALA A 284 18.73 20.38 -2.52
CA ALA A 284 18.42 21.80 -2.43
C ALA A 284 17.99 22.16 -1.00
N THR A 285 18.47 23.26 -0.47
CA THR A 285 18.09 23.79 0.84
C THR A 285 17.88 25.29 0.73
N THR A 286 16.68 25.75 1.08
CA THR A 286 16.31 27.17 1.14
C THR A 286 16.70 27.77 2.50
N THR A 287 17.19 29.00 2.47
CA THR A 287 17.45 29.83 3.64
C THR A 287 16.84 31.21 3.43
N GLU A 288 16.70 32.01 4.49
CA GLU A 288 16.20 33.39 4.39
C GLU A 288 16.99 34.27 3.42
N LYS A 289 18.30 34.00 3.27
CA LYS A 289 19.21 34.80 2.43
C LYS A 289 19.44 34.21 1.03
N GLY A 290 18.87 33.05 0.72
CA GLY A 290 19.10 32.41 -0.57
C GLY A 290 18.86 30.89 -0.52
N GLY A 291 19.47 30.16 -1.44
CA GLY A 291 19.43 28.71 -1.49
C GLY A 291 20.83 28.11 -1.69
N THR A 292 21.02 26.90 -1.20
CA THR A 292 22.25 26.13 -1.38
C THR A 292 21.92 24.81 -2.06
N ILE A 293 22.74 24.42 -3.04
CA ILE A 293 22.71 23.10 -3.66
C ILE A 293 23.97 22.36 -3.21
N THR A 294 23.76 21.21 -2.57
CA THR A 294 24.84 20.30 -2.21
C THR A 294 24.80 19.11 -3.17
N ILE A 295 25.95 18.76 -3.74
CA ILE A 295 26.12 17.58 -4.60
C ILE A 295 26.79 16.48 -3.79
N ASP A 296 26.34 15.22 -4.00
CA ASP A 296 26.97 14.04 -3.45
C ASP A 296 28.43 13.91 -3.97
N SER A 297 29.37 13.69 -3.10
CA SER A 297 30.79 13.59 -3.43
C SER A 297 31.15 12.40 -4.32
N SER A 298 30.24 11.42 -4.46
CA SER A 298 30.41 10.28 -5.37
C SER A 298 30.24 10.65 -6.85
N VAL A 299 29.65 11.81 -7.17
CA VAL A 299 29.46 12.27 -8.57
C VAL A 299 30.77 12.87 -9.09
N GLN A 300 31.29 12.30 -10.17
CA GLN A 300 32.52 12.77 -10.79
C GLN A 300 32.27 14.09 -11.56
N LYS A 301 33.34 14.91 -11.73
CA LYS A 301 33.19 16.23 -12.38
C LYS A 301 32.82 16.16 -13.86
N ASP A 302 33.15 15.09 -14.53
CA ASP A 302 32.88 14.83 -15.95
C ASP A 302 31.66 13.93 -16.17
N ASP A 303 30.99 13.55 -15.09
CA ASP A 303 29.74 12.79 -15.17
C ASP A 303 28.58 13.70 -15.67
N PRO A 304 27.87 13.35 -16.74
CA PRO A 304 26.71 14.11 -17.18
C PRO A 304 25.62 14.23 -16.09
N ALA A 305 25.56 13.28 -15.17
CA ALA A 305 24.66 13.34 -14.03
C ALA A 305 24.91 14.57 -13.13
N LEU A 306 26.13 15.10 -13.01
CA LEU A 306 26.45 16.27 -12.21
C LEU A 306 25.61 17.48 -12.65
N ALA A 307 25.69 17.85 -13.93
CA ALA A 307 24.97 19.00 -14.47
C ALA A 307 23.44 18.78 -14.40
N ALA A 308 22.99 17.54 -14.65
CA ALA A 308 21.57 17.19 -14.58
C ALA A 308 21.01 17.34 -13.17
N TRP A 309 21.72 16.84 -12.14
CA TRP A 309 21.31 16.98 -10.74
C TRP A 309 21.37 18.43 -10.25
N LEU A 310 22.32 19.24 -10.75
CA LEU A 310 22.39 20.68 -10.45
C LEU A 310 21.15 21.39 -11.01
N VAL A 311 20.77 21.10 -12.25
CA VAL A 311 19.57 21.70 -12.90
C VAL A 311 18.29 21.27 -12.18
N TYR A 312 18.16 20.00 -11.81
CA TYR A 312 17.04 19.51 -11.01
C TYR A 312 16.91 20.28 -9.69
N SER A 313 18.00 20.37 -8.92
CA SER A 313 17.99 21.08 -7.64
C SER A 313 17.79 22.58 -7.78
N ALA A 314 18.29 23.20 -8.85
CA ALA A 314 18.05 24.63 -9.12
C ALA A 314 16.56 24.90 -9.42
N SER A 315 15.91 24.03 -10.21
CA SER A 315 14.47 24.09 -10.45
C SER A 315 13.68 23.98 -9.14
N ARG A 316 14.01 23.01 -8.30
CA ARG A 316 13.39 22.82 -6.98
C ARG A 316 13.52 24.06 -6.09
N LEU A 317 14.70 24.71 -6.06
CA LEU A 317 14.89 25.96 -5.34
C LEU A 317 14.04 27.11 -5.90
N GLN A 318 13.92 27.21 -7.22
CA GLN A 318 13.07 28.23 -7.86
C GLN A 318 11.59 28.02 -7.49
N TRP A 319 11.12 26.77 -7.51
CA TRP A 319 9.76 26.43 -7.09
C TRP A 319 9.50 26.84 -5.63
N GLN A 320 10.38 26.45 -4.71
CA GLN A 320 10.24 26.74 -3.28
C GLN A 320 10.22 28.26 -2.98
N ARG A 321 10.97 29.04 -3.74
CA ARG A 321 11.13 30.47 -3.46
C ARG A 321 10.09 31.37 -4.15
N GLU A 322 9.73 31.03 -5.36
CA GLU A 322 8.99 31.96 -6.22
C GLU A 322 7.83 31.29 -6.97
N LYS A 323 8.10 30.20 -7.69
CA LYS A 323 7.18 29.65 -8.66
C LYS A 323 5.94 29.05 -8.03
N PHE A 324 6.07 28.38 -6.87
CA PHE A 324 4.92 27.84 -6.14
C PHE A 324 3.88 28.90 -5.84
N LYS A 325 4.31 30.08 -5.33
CA LYS A 325 3.40 31.18 -5.02
C LYS A 325 2.73 31.79 -6.26
N GLN A 326 3.40 31.75 -7.41
CA GLN A 326 2.83 32.20 -8.69
C GLN A 326 1.77 31.22 -9.21
N GLU A 327 2.05 29.92 -9.13
CA GLU A 327 1.18 28.85 -9.64
C GLU A 327 0.01 28.53 -8.68
N PHE A 328 0.22 28.70 -7.37
CA PHE A 328 -0.74 28.42 -6.30
C PHE A 328 -0.94 29.66 -5.40
N PRO A 329 -1.43 30.79 -5.93
CA PRO A 329 -1.49 32.06 -5.19
C PRO A 329 -2.41 32.03 -3.96
N ASN A 330 -3.37 31.09 -3.93
CA ASN A 330 -4.32 30.93 -2.83
C ASN A 330 -3.81 30.00 -1.73
N GLU A 331 -2.67 29.34 -1.93
CA GLU A 331 -2.10 28.43 -0.93
C GLU A 331 -1.15 29.19 0.01
N PRO A 332 -1.41 29.12 1.33
CA PRO A 332 -0.68 29.95 2.29
C PRO A 332 0.76 29.49 2.55
N LYS A 333 1.05 28.21 2.24
CA LYS A 333 2.32 27.59 2.56
C LYS A 333 2.79 26.69 1.43
N TYR A 334 4.08 26.79 1.10
CA TYR A 334 4.73 25.88 0.17
C TYR A 334 4.58 24.42 0.62
N HIS A 335 4.30 23.56 -0.35
CA HIS A 335 4.41 22.12 -0.27
C HIS A 335 4.92 21.58 -1.61
N HIS A 336 5.51 20.39 -1.59
CA HIS A 336 6.03 19.74 -2.78
C HIS A 336 4.89 19.21 -3.65
N THR A 337 4.83 19.61 -4.90
CA THR A 337 3.75 19.27 -5.84
C THR A 337 4.22 18.33 -6.94
N LEU A 338 3.30 17.54 -7.49
CA LEU A 338 3.55 16.73 -8.68
C LEU A 338 4.09 17.56 -9.84
N ARG A 339 3.53 18.76 -10.04
CA ARG A 339 3.94 19.67 -11.12
C ARG A 339 5.38 20.13 -10.97
N GLU A 340 5.80 20.46 -9.76
CA GLU A 340 7.18 20.82 -9.44
C GLU A 340 8.14 19.66 -9.74
N GLU A 341 7.81 18.46 -9.25
CA GLU A 341 8.66 17.29 -9.43
C GLU A 341 8.79 16.92 -10.92
N ALA A 342 7.68 16.89 -11.65
CA ALA A 342 7.68 16.56 -13.08
C ALA A 342 8.46 17.58 -13.90
N GLU A 343 8.30 18.88 -13.64
CA GLU A 343 9.07 19.92 -14.32
C GLU A 343 10.56 19.84 -14.01
N SER A 344 10.93 19.63 -12.75
CA SER A 344 12.32 19.51 -12.33
C SER A 344 13.00 18.29 -12.96
N LEU A 345 12.29 17.16 -13.06
CA LEU A 345 12.74 15.97 -13.77
C LEU A 345 12.87 16.23 -15.29
N HIS A 346 11.92 16.93 -15.90
CA HIS A 346 11.99 17.27 -17.33
C HIS A 346 13.22 18.14 -17.65
N LEU A 347 13.50 19.13 -16.82
CA LEU A 347 14.71 19.96 -16.97
C LEU A 347 15.98 19.14 -16.77
N MET A 348 16.01 18.20 -15.84
CA MET A 348 17.10 17.24 -15.68
C MET A 348 17.29 16.42 -16.96
N VAL A 349 16.21 15.87 -17.51
CA VAL A 349 16.24 15.06 -18.73
C VAL A 349 16.74 15.89 -19.92
N SER A 350 16.42 17.18 -20.01
CA SER A 350 16.92 18.05 -21.08
C SER A 350 18.46 18.13 -21.15
N VAL A 351 19.12 17.98 -19.98
CA VAL A 351 20.58 17.89 -19.89
C VAL A 351 21.08 16.50 -20.26
N LEU A 352 20.43 15.46 -19.74
CA LEU A 352 20.82 14.06 -19.97
C LEU A 352 20.66 13.65 -21.44
N SER A 353 19.68 14.21 -22.15
CA SER A 353 19.37 13.86 -23.55
C SER A 353 20.30 14.46 -24.58
N ARG A 354 21.34 15.20 -24.17
CA ARG A 354 22.35 15.72 -25.11
C ARG A 354 23.12 14.59 -25.77
N PRO A 355 23.43 14.65 -27.08
CA PRO A 355 24.04 13.57 -27.81
C PRO A 355 25.35 13.04 -27.18
N GLU A 356 26.16 13.96 -26.63
CA GLU A 356 27.43 13.64 -25.96
C GLU A 356 27.29 12.84 -24.68
N ASN A 357 26.10 12.79 -24.10
CA ASN A 357 25.79 12.08 -22.84
C ASN A 357 25.24 10.69 -23.04
N ALA A 358 24.64 10.40 -24.21
CA ALA A 358 23.83 9.19 -24.45
C ALA A 358 24.53 7.86 -24.10
N SER A 359 25.84 7.76 -24.36
CA SER A 359 26.62 6.54 -24.07
C SER A 359 27.17 6.46 -22.63
N LYS A 360 26.98 7.52 -21.83
CA LYS A 360 27.56 7.65 -20.48
C LYS A 360 26.52 7.55 -19.37
N LEU A 361 25.23 7.48 -19.72
CA LEU A 361 24.15 7.45 -18.71
C LEU A 361 24.10 6.10 -18.01
N GLU A 362 23.99 6.14 -16.69
CA GLU A 362 23.62 4.96 -15.93
C GLU A 362 22.20 4.48 -16.32
N PRO A 363 21.89 3.18 -16.16
CA PRO A 363 20.62 2.59 -16.63
C PRO A 363 19.38 3.31 -16.12
N SER A 364 19.37 3.79 -14.89
CA SER A 364 18.22 4.49 -14.29
C SER A 364 17.97 5.86 -14.95
N LEU A 365 19.04 6.61 -15.26
CA LEU A 365 18.95 7.89 -15.95
C LEU A 365 18.56 7.71 -17.43
N ALA A 366 19.10 6.67 -18.08
CA ALA A 366 18.71 6.33 -19.45
C ALA A 366 17.21 5.92 -19.54
N ALA A 367 16.72 5.20 -18.53
CA ALA A 367 15.30 4.86 -18.42
C ALA A 367 14.44 6.12 -18.20
N LEU A 368 14.87 7.05 -17.33
CA LEU A 368 14.17 8.32 -17.10
C LEU A 368 14.02 9.13 -18.39
N VAL A 369 15.07 9.20 -19.21
CA VAL A 369 15.01 9.86 -20.54
C VAL A 369 13.91 9.25 -21.42
N LYS A 370 13.81 7.91 -21.45
CA LYS A 370 12.76 7.21 -22.22
C LYS A 370 11.36 7.48 -21.65
N ILE A 371 11.22 7.54 -20.34
CA ILE A 371 9.96 7.82 -19.66
C ILE A 371 9.48 9.25 -20.00
N ASP A 372 10.36 10.24 -19.98
CA ASP A 372 10.05 11.62 -20.37
C ASP A 372 9.63 11.69 -21.85
N GLN A 373 10.43 11.11 -22.76
CA GLN A 373 10.13 11.07 -24.20
C GLN A 373 8.76 10.43 -24.50
N ALA A 374 8.33 9.48 -23.68
CA ALA A 374 7.03 8.84 -23.80
C ALA A 374 5.89 9.61 -23.12
N GLY A 375 6.17 10.71 -22.42
CA GLY A 375 5.19 11.55 -21.74
C GLY A 375 4.68 10.97 -20.41
N PHE A 376 5.53 10.21 -19.67
CA PHE A 376 5.14 9.54 -18.43
C PHE A 376 5.86 10.07 -17.19
N LEU A 377 6.42 11.29 -17.20
CA LEU A 377 7.09 11.84 -16.01
C LEU A 377 6.15 12.01 -14.81
N GLU A 378 4.91 12.46 -15.01
CA GLU A 378 3.96 12.62 -13.92
C GLU A 378 3.56 11.27 -13.30
N PRO A 379 3.17 10.22 -14.06
CA PRO A 379 3.02 8.88 -13.49
C PRO A 379 4.27 8.37 -12.78
N PHE A 380 5.44 8.58 -13.37
CA PHE A 380 6.71 8.19 -12.75
C PHE A 380 6.92 8.91 -11.41
N ALA A 381 6.72 10.22 -11.34
CA ALA A 381 6.86 11.01 -10.11
C ALA A 381 5.89 10.51 -9.03
N LEU A 382 4.62 10.33 -9.36
CA LEU A 382 3.59 9.81 -8.44
C LEU A 382 3.90 8.44 -7.88
N LEU A 383 4.57 7.57 -8.62
CA LEU A 383 4.75 6.16 -8.27
C LEU A 383 6.14 5.83 -7.73
N ASN A 384 7.15 6.63 -8.08
CA ASN A 384 8.54 6.34 -7.73
C ASN A 384 9.20 7.47 -6.91
N ARG A 385 8.61 8.67 -6.89
CA ARG A 385 9.19 9.86 -6.26
C ARG A 385 8.27 10.49 -5.20
N ALA A 386 7.03 9.98 -5.04
CA ALA A 386 6.07 10.59 -4.14
C ALA A 386 6.52 10.54 -2.69
N ASP A 387 6.55 11.71 -2.09
CA ASP A 387 6.48 11.92 -0.66
C ASP A 387 5.01 12.09 -0.21
N SER A 388 4.78 12.41 1.07
CA SER A 388 3.43 12.62 1.60
C SER A 388 2.69 13.81 0.98
N GLU A 389 3.42 14.77 0.39
CA GLU A 389 2.86 15.97 -0.22
C GLU A 389 2.44 15.69 -1.67
N ILE A 390 3.33 15.13 -2.51
CA ILE A 390 3.00 14.68 -3.88
C ILE A 390 1.88 13.63 -3.87
N ALA A 391 1.86 12.74 -2.88
CA ALA A 391 0.82 11.72 -2.79
C ALA A 391 -0.61 12.27 -2.71
N GLN A 392 -0.78 13.51 -2.24
CA GLN A 392 -2.08 14.19 -2.21
C GLN A 392 -2.59 14.53 -3.62
N ASP A 393 -1.70 14.71 -4.59
CA ASP A 393 -2.05 15.00 -5.98
C ASP A 393 -2.56 13.77 -6.74
N TYR A 394 -2.38 12.56 -6.17
CA TYR A 394 -2.71 11.32 -6.89
C TYR A 394 -4.19 11.21 -7.25
N VAL A 395 -5.09 11.46 -6.31
CA VAL A 395 -6.53 11.26 -6.54
C VAL A 395 -7.07 12.18 -7.64
N PRO A 396 -6.80 13.51 -7.62
CA PRO A 396 -7.22 14.38 -8.72
C PRO A 396 -6.52 14.04 -10.04
N TYR A 397 -5.24 13.69 -10.03
CA TYR A 397 -4.52 13.27 -11.23
C TYR A 397 -5.11 11.99 -11.83
N ARG A 398 -5.32 10.96 -11.02
CA ARG A 398 -5.94 9.69 -11.46
C ARG A 398 -7.32 9.91 -12.09
N ALA A 399 -8.11 10.80 -11.55
CA ALA A 399 -9.46 11.08 -12.07
C ALA A 399 -9.43 11.52 -13.55
N ALA A 400 -8.40 12.26 -13.96
CA ALA A 400 -8.23 12.75 -15.32
C ALA A 400 -7.32 11.86 -16.20
N HIS A 401 -6.39 11.10 -15.59
CA HIS A 401 -5.27 10.46 -16.28
C HIS A 401 -5.12 8.95 -15.96
N ARG A 402 -6.20 8.27 -15.60
CA ARG A 402 -6.19 6.85 -15.23
C ARG A 402 -5.50 5.95 -16.29
N ASP A 403 -5.82 6.19 -17.56
CA ASP A 403 -5.23 5.41 -18.64
C ASP A 403 -3.74 5.73 -18.86
N THR A 404 -3.32 6.97 -18.62
CA THR A 404 -1.91 7.35 -18.68
C THR A 404 -1.10 6.63 -17.60
N ILE A 405 -1.63 6.56 -16.36
CA ILE A 405 -1.00 5.80 -15.28
C ILE A 405 -0.94 4.31 -15.64
N TYR A 406 -2.03 3.73 -16.16
CA TYR A 406 -2.06 2.33 -16.59
C TYR A 406 -1.00 2.06 -17.66
N ARG A 407 -0.91 2.91 -18.69
CA ARG A 407 0.07 2.77 -19.77
C ARG A 407 1.50 2.88 -19.29
N TYR A 408 1.80 3.72 -18.29
CA TYR A 408 3.12 3.77 -17.66
C TYR A 408 3.52 2.40 -17.09
N PHE A 409 2.61 1.73 -16.36
CA PHE A 409 2.85 0.37 -15.88
C PHE A 409 3.01 -0.62 -17.02
N ASP A 410 2.13 -0.55 -18.00
CA ASP A 410 2.06 -1.48 -19.13
C ASP A 410 3.29 -1.42 -20.03
N GLU A 411 3.86 -0.23 -20.23
CA GLU A 411 4.97 0.02 -21.14
C GLU A 411 6.34 -0.03 -20.44
N PHE A 412 6.44 0.37 -19.16
CA PHE A 412 7.72 0.57 -18.51
C PHE A 412 7.97 -0.34 -17.31
N VAL A 413 6.94 -0.69 -16.53
CA VAL A 413 7.15 -1.38 -15.24
C VAL A 413 6.91 -2.89 -15.35
N VAL A 414 5.80 -3.30 -15.94
CA VAL A 414 5.38 -4.70 -15.97
C VAL A 414 5.54 -5.30 -17.35
N PRO A 415 6.47 -6.23 -17.56
CA PRO A 415 6.67 -6.86 -18.88
C PRO A 415 5.41 -7.53 -19.41
N LYS A 416 5.25 -7.56 -20.73
CA LYS A 416 4.19 -8.36 -21.40
C LYS A 416 4.43 -9.84 -21.17
N VAL A 417 3.37 -10.58 -20.97
CA VAL A 417 3.40 -12.02 -20.70
C VAL A 417 2.40 -12.75 -21.59
N GLN A 418 2.66 -14.02 -21.84
CA GLN A 418 1.72 -14.94 -22.47
C GLN A 418 1.07 -15.80 -21.38
N ASP A 419 -0.12 -16.33 -21.67
CA ASP A 419 -0.79 -17.26 -20.75
C ASP A 419 0.06 -18.52 -20.57
N GLN A 420 0.18 -18.96 -19.32
CA GLN A 420 0.81 -20.21 -18.96
C GLN A 420 -0.25 -21.32 -18.95
N PRO A 421 0.12 -22.57 -19.30
CA PRO A 421 -0.81 -23.68 -19.13
C PRO A 421 -1.21 -23.75 -17.64
N ALA A 422 -2.50 -23.98 -17.38
CA ALA A 422 -2.99 -24.13 -16.00
C ALA A 422 -2.19 -25.19 -15.27
N PRO A 423 -1.85 -24.98 -13.98
CA PRO A 423 -1.15 -25.98 -13.19
C PRO A 423 -1.94 -27.30 -13.21
N ALA A 424 -1.26 -28.40 -13.47
CA ALA A 424 -1.87 -29.72 -13.43
C ALA A 424 -2.51 -29.95 -12.04
N LYS A 425 -3.78 -30.38 -12.03
CA LYS A 425 -4.55 -30.65 -10.81
C LYS A 425 -3.99 -31.86 -10.08
#